data_780bf24f407676cf7c9131ca21c96a50
#
_entry.id   780bf24f407676cf7c9131ca21c96a50
#
_cell.length_a   1.000
_cell.length_b   1.000
_cell.length_c   1.000
_cell.angle_alpha   90.00
_cell.angle_beta   90.00
_cell.angle_gamma   90.00
#
_symmetry.space_group_name_H-M   'P 1'
#
loop_
_entity.id
_entity.type
_entity.pdbx_description
1 polymer ?
#
loop_
_entity_poly.entity_id
_entity_poly.type
_entity_poly.pdbx_seq_one_letter_code
_entity_poly.pdbx_strand_id
1 'polypeptide(L)'
;DKWCIYPMYDFAHPIEDAIEHITHSICTLEFEDHRPLYDWVVRECEFEMPPRQIEFSKLYLTNVVTGKRYIKKLVEDGVVDGWDDPRLVSIAALRRRGFTPESIKMFIDMCGVSKSQSSVDYAMLEYCIREDLKLKKPRMMAVLDPIKLVIDNYPEDQVEYLDVINNLENEELGMRKIPFCRELYINRDDFMEEPPKKYFRLFPGNEVRLMQAYFVTCTGFEKDEDGNITVVHCTYDPQTKSGSGFTGRKVKGTIHWVDRKS
;
A
#
# COMPACT_ATOMS: atom_id res chain seq x y z
N ASP A 1 -21.43 33.00 -29.84
CA ASP A 1 -20.01 33.14 -29.52
C ASP A 1 -19.50 34.54 -29.80
N LYS A 2 -18.59 35.05 -28.97
CA LYS A 2 -18.07 36.43 -29.08
C LYS A 2 -17.08 36.58 -30.24
N TRP A 3 -16.34 35.52 -30.55
CA TRP A 3 -15.26 35.52 -31.53
C TRP A 3 -15.52 34.51 -32.65
N CYS A 4 -15.07 34.79 -33.85
CA CYS A 4 -15.17 33.90 -35.01
C CYS A 4 -13.97 32.96 -35.14
N ILE A 5 -12.82 33.34 -34.60
CA ILE A 5 -11.57 32.58 -34.65
C ILE A 5 -11.06 32.40 -33.23
N TYR A 6 -10.71 31.17 -32.91
CA TYR A 6 -10.18 30.77 -31.60
C TYR A 6 -8.83 30.07 -31.81
N PRO A 7 -7.69 30.67 -31.39
CA PRO A 7 -6.41 29.96 -31.36
C PRO A 7 -6.52 28.74 -30.47
N MET A 8 -6.09 27.62 -31.00
CA MET A 8 -6.07 26.34 -30.27
C MET A 8 -4.78 26.18 -29.45
N TYR A 9 -4.65 25.04 -28.78
CA TYR A 9 -3.52 24.71 -27.91
C TYR A 9 -2.14 24.95 -28.55
N ASP A 10 -1.98 24.65 -29.84
CA ASP A 10 -0.72 24.85 -30.59
C ASP A 10 -0.24 26.30 -30.65
N PHE A 11 -1.13 27.26 -30.45
CA PHE A 11 -0.79 28.69 -30.36
C PHE A 11 -0.73 29.18 -28.91
N ALA A 12 -1.62 28.65 -28.05
CA ALA A 12 -1.66 29.07 -26.65
C ALA A 12 -0.39 28.60 -25.88
N HIS A 13 0.02 27.38 -26.05
CA HIS A 13 1.17 26.78 -25.30
C HIS A 13 2.48 27.57 -25.57
N PRO A 14 2.94 27.78 -26.83
CA PRO A 14 4.17 28.53 -27.08
C PRO A 14 4.10 29.99 -26.63
N ILE A 15 2.96 30.65 -26.81
CA ILE A 15 2.80 32.06 -26.47
C ILE A 15 2.77 32.26 -24.96
N GLU A 16 1.95 31.51 -24.24
CA GLU A 16 1.84 31.63 -22.79
C GLU A 16 3.17 31.26 -22.10
N ASP A 17 3.82 30.16 -22.50
CA ASP A 17 5.10 29.78 -21.95
C ASP A 17 6.20 30.82 -22.21
N ALA A 18 6.21 31.45 -23.40
CA ALA A 18 7.16 32.52 -23.72
C ALA A 18 6.91 33.78 -22.88
N ILE A 19 5.64 34.18 -22.69
CA ILE A 19 5.26 35.33 -21.86
C ILE A 19 5.64 35.09 -20.39
N GLU A 20 5.47 33.90 -19.91
CA GLU A 20 5.79 33.52 -18.53
C GLU A 20 7.29 33.20 -18.31
N HIS A 21 8.14 33.39 -19.33
CA HIS A 21 9.57 33.12 -19.29
C HIS A 21 9.91 31.65 -18.95
N ILE A 22 9.07 30.73 -19.38
CA ILE A 22 9.34 29.27 -19.27
C ILE A 22 10.47 28.92 -20.23
N THR A 23 11.46 28.20 -19.79
CA THR A 23 12.59 27.77 -20.62
C THR A 23 12.35 26.39 -21.26
N HIS A 24 11.63 25.51 -20.57
CA HIS A 24 11.34 24.13 -20.96
C HIS A 24 9.83 23.94 -20.99
N SER A 25 9.26 24.00 -22.17
CA SER A 25 7.85 23.85 -22.48
C SER A 25 7.51 22.35 -22.55
N ILE A 26 6.97 21.80 -21.49
CA ILE A 26 6.77 20.35 -21.34
C ILE A 26 5.36 19.96 -21.76
N CYS A 27 5.23 18.99 -22.66
CA CYS A 27 3.94 18.48 -23.14
C CYS A 27 3.95 16.95 -23.33
N THR A 28 2.80 16.39 -23.64
CA THR A 28 2.68 14.96 -23.94
C THR A 28 3.13 14.63 -25.37
N LEU A 29 3.52 13.37 -25.59
CA LEU A 29 4.10 12.88 -26.85
C LEU A 29 3.18 13.09 -28.07
N GLU A 30 1.88 13.24 -27.88
CA GLU A 30 0.91 13.53 -28.96
C GLU A 30 1.19 14.85 -29.70
N PHE A 31 1.98 15.75 -29.12
CA PHE A 31 2.38 17.01 -29.71
C PHE A 31 3.78 17.00 -30.34
N GLU A 32 4.43 15.84 -30.45
CA GLU A 32 5.77 15.77 -31.04
C GLU A 32 5.79 16.21 -32.49
N ASP A 33 4.80 15.78 -33.27
CA ASP A 33 4.67 16.17 -34.68
C ASP A 33 4.31 17.65 -34.87
N HIS A 34 3.83 18.31 -33.80
CA HIS A 34 3.47 19.73 -33.80
C HIS A 34 4.65 20.65 -33.44
N ARG A 35 5.81 20.14 -33.08
CA ARG A 35 6.99 20.94 -32.72
C ARG A 35 7.41 21.94 -33.80
N PRO A 36 7.37 21.64 -35.11
CA PRO A 36 7.67 22.64 -36.13
C PRO A 36 6.72 23.84 -36.09
N LEU A 37 5.43 23.61 -35.78
CA LEU A 37 4.45 24.72 -35.61
C LEU A 37 4.76 25.52 -34.33
N TYR A 38 5.09 24.83 -33.22
CA TYR A 38 5.54 25.50 -31.99
C TYR A 38 6.72 26.44 -32.23
N ASP A 39 7.78 25.94 -32.88
CA ASP A 39 8.98 26.70 -33.18
C ASP A 39 8.68 27.87 -34.11
N TRP A 40 7.77 27.68 -35.08
CA TRP A 40 7.32 28.75 -35.98
C TRP A 40 6.57 29.86 -35.22
N VAL A 41 5.62 29.52 -34.35
CA VAL A 41 4.86 30.49 -33.55
C VAL A 41 5.79 31.34 -32.68
N VAL A 42 6.71 30.71 -31.96
CA VAL A 42 7.67 31.40 -31.10
C VAL A 42 8.54 32.37 -31.89
N ARG A 43 9.00 31.94 -33.07
CA ARG A 43 9.84 32.78 -33.96
C ARG A 43 9.07 33.96 -34.53
N GLU A 44 7.85 33.74 -35.06
CA GLU A 44 7.05 34.80 -35.70
C GLU A 44 6.49 35.83 -34.67
N CYS A 45 6.38 35.42 -33.41
CA CYS A 45 6.02 36.33 -32.31
C CYS A 45 7.22 37.11 -31.74
N GLU A 46 8.43 36.89 -32.26
CA GLU A 46 9.67 37.61 -31.93
C GLU A 46 9.99 37.64 -30.42
N PHE A 47 9.76 36.55 -29.70
CA PHE A 47 10.10 36.47 -28.28
C PHE A 47 11.62 36.50 -28.08
N GLU A 48 12.12 37.33 -27.14
CA GLU A 48 13.55 37.46 -26.82
C GLU A 48 14.14 36.16 -26.23
N MET A 49 13.37 35.45 -25.41
CA MET A 49 13.76 34.22 -24.79
C MET A 49 12.81 33.06 -25.18
N PRO A 50 13.02 32.44 -26.36
CA PRO A 50 12.12 31.44 -26.86
C PRO A 50 12.21 30.14 -25.99
N PRO A 51 11.08 29.63 -25.53
CA PRO A 51 11.04 28.33 -24.85
C PRO A 51 11.32 27.18 -25.82
N ARG A 52 11.73 26.04 -25.27
CA ARG A 52 11.94 24.81 -26.04
C ARG A 52 10.90 23.79 -25.69
N GLN A 53 10.16 23.30 -26.69
CA GLN A 53 9.22 22.19 -26.49
C GLN A 53 9.95 20.87 -26.21
N ILE A 54 9.49 20.15 -25.18
CA ILE A 54 9.99 18.84 -24.77
C ILE A 54 8.80 17.93 -24.52
N GLU A 55 8.75 16.80 -25.20
CA GLU A 55 7.69 15.84 -25.10
C GLU A 55 8.12 14.63 -24.27
N PHE A 56 7.14 14.04 -23.57
CA PHE A 56 7.31 12.79 -22.84
C PHE A 56 6.08 11.90 -23.01
N SER A 57 6.26 10.59 -22.88
CA SER A 57 5.16 9.66 -22.98
C SER A 57 4.32 9.64 -21.70
N LYS A 58 3.04 9.29 -21.87
CA LYS A 58 2.12 9.09 -20.76
C LYS A 58 2.50 7.83 -19.98
N LEU A 59 2.46 7.92 -18.66
CA LEU A 59 2.64 6.80 -17.77
C LEU A 59 1.37 5.94 -17.71
N TYR A 60 1.50 4.67 -18.00
CA TYR A 60 0.43 3.68 -17.87
C TYR A 60 0.74 2.72 -16.72
N LEU A 61 -0.26 2.47 -15.89
CA LEU A 61 -0.20 1.47 -14.81
C LEU A 61 -1.06 0.27 -15.18
N THR A 62 -0.59 -0.93 -14.83
CA THR A 62 -1.38 -2.16 -15.00
C THR A 62 -2.58 -2.17 -14.05
N ASN A 63 -3.68 -2.76 -14.49
CA ASN A 63 -4.88 -3.04 -13.68
C ASN A 63 -5.54 -1.82 -13.02
N VAL A 64 -5.33 -0.61 -13.56
CA VAL A 64 -5.95 0.61 -13.04
C VAL A 64 -6.55 1.47 -14.15
N VAL A 65 -7.58 2.22 -13.79
CA VAL A 65 -8.21 3.20 -14.66
C VAL A 65 -7.67 4.59 -14.32
N THR A 66 -6.98 5.22 -15.28
CA THR A 66 -6.39 6.56 -15.10
C THR A 66 -7.10 7.65 -15.89
N GLY A 67 -7.89 7.29 -16.89
CA GLY A 67 -8.58 8.23 -17.78
C GLY A 67 -9.71 8.98 -17.06
N LYS A 68 -9.66 10.32 -17.05
CA LYS A 68 -10.66 11.20 -16.42
C LYS A 68 -12.09 10.87 -16.83
N ARG A 69 -12.33 10.57 -18.12
CA ARG A 69 -13.66 10.20 -18.64
C ARG A 69 -14.20 8.93 -17.97
N TYR A 70 -13.37 7.92 -17.79
CA TYR A 70 -13.76 6.65 -17.17
C TYR A 70 -14.01 6.81 -15.67
N ILE A 71 -13.12 7.54 -14.98
CA ILE A 71 -13.30 7.82 -13.55
C ILE A 71 -14.58 8.60 -13.30
N LYS A 72 -14.85 9.63 -14.12
CA LYS A 72 -16.10 10.40 -14.05
C LYS A 72 -17.32 9.49 -14.17
N LYS A 73 -17.32 8.56 -15.12
CA LYS A 73 -18.41 7.60 -15.30
C LYS A 73 -18.59 6.69 -14.08
N LEU A 74 -17.49 6.17 -13.50
CA LEU A 74 -17.57 5.34 -12.29
C LEU A 74 -18.20 6.08 -11.11
N VAL A 75 -17.93 7.39 -10.99
CA VAL A 75 -18.54 8.23 -9.95
C VAL A 75 -20.02 8.49 -10.25
N GLU A 76 -20.37 8.83 -11.49
CA GLU A 76 -21.76 9.12 -11.92
C GLU A 76 -22.65 7.88 -11.81
N ASP A 77 -22.12 6.69 -12.14
CA ASP A 77 -22.83 5.41 -12.04
C ASP A 77 -22.89 4.87 -10.59
N GLY A 78 -22.29 5.57 -9.61
CA GLY A 78 -22.29 5.16 -8.20
C GLY A 78 -21.44 3.91 -7.91
N VAL A 79 -20.55 3.52 -8.81
CA VAL A 79 -19.63 2.37 -8.63
C VAL A 79 -18.57 2.69 -7.58
N VAL A 80 -18.17 3.94 -7.51
CA VAL A 80 -17.26 4.49 -6.50
C VAL A 80 -17.90 5.70 -5.84
N ASP A 81 -17.54 5.98 -4.57
CA ASP A 81 -18.18 7.02 -3.76
C ASP A 81 -17.78 8.44 -4.18
N GLY A 82 -16.68 8.59 -4.89
CA GLY A 82 -16.20 9.91 -5.34
C GLY A 82 -14.79 9.82 -5.96
N TRP A 83 -14.22 10.98 -6.28
CA TRP A 83 -12.89 11.10 -6.88
C TRP A 83 -11.76 10.70 -5.94
N ASP A 84 -11.99 10.67 -4.65
CA ASP A 84 -11.06 10.26 -3.60
C ASP A 84 -11.30 8.83 -3.11
N ASP A 85 -12.17 8.07 -3.79
CA ASP A 85 -12.42 6.68 -3.43
C ASP A 85 -11.10 5.88 -3.42
N PRO A 86 -10.80 5.14 -2.33
CA PRO A 86 -9.52 4.42 -2.18
C PRO A 86 -9.25 3.38 -3.26
N ARG A 87 -10.26 2.96 -4.01
CA ARG A 87 -10.14 2.04 -5.15
C ARG A 87 -9.56 2.70 -6.40
N LEU A 88 -9.52 4.03 -6.45
CA LEU A 88 -8.97 4.80 -7.56
C LEU A 88 -7.48 5.12 -7.36
N VAL A 89 -6.85 5.61 -8.43
CA VAL A 89 -5.44 6.07 -8.43
C VAL A 89 -5.31 7.58 -8.64
N SER A 90 -6.37 8.33 -8.41
CA SER A 90 -6.27 9.79 -8.35
C SER A 90 -5.34 10.21 -7.18
N ILE A 91 -4.73 11.37 -7.28
CA ILE A 91 -3.88 11.91 -6.18
C ILE A 91 -4.68 12.01 -4.87
N ALA A 92 -5.96 12.38 -4.95
CA ALA A 92 -6.85 12.44 -3.79
C ALA A 92 -7.07 11.03 -3.17
N ALA A 93 -7.30 10.02 -4.00
CA ALA A 93 -7.47 8.64 -3.57
C ALA A 93 -6.19 8.06 -2.97
N LEU A 94 -5.05 8.26 -3.61
CA LEU A 94 -3.75 7.83 -3.09
C LEU A 94 -3.46 8.48 -1.73
N ARG A 95 -3.72 9.79 -1.60
CA ARG A 95 -3.58 10.51 -0.33
C ARG A 95 -4.47 9.93 0.77
N ARG A 96 -5.72 9.62 0.45
CA ARG A 96 -6.67 8.98 1.38
C ARG A 96 -6.20 7.59 1.81
N ARG A 97 -5.55 6.83 0.91
CA ARG A 97 -4.92 5.53 1.22
C ARG A 97 -3.64 5.63 2.05
N GLY A 98 -3.10 6.83 2.25
CA GLY A 98 -1.88 7.05 3.02
C GLY A 98 -0.59 7.09 2.20
N PHE A 99 -0.68 7.20 0.87
CA PHE A 99 0.51 7.45 0.04
C PHE A 99 1.10 8.82 0.35
N THR A 100 2.40 8.84 0.57
CA THR A 100 3.15 10.06 0.86
C THR A 100 3.61 10.73 -0.43
N PRO A 101 3.82 12.05 -0.46
CA PRO A 101 4.44 12.73 -1.61
C PRO A 101 5.80 12.12 -1.98
N GLU A 102 6.59 11.73 -0.98
CA GLU A 102 7.92 11.12 -1.16
C GLU A 102 7.82 9.77 -1.88
N SER A 103 6.85 8.93 -1.51
CA SER A 103 6.64 7.63 -2.16
C SER A 103 6.22 7.78 -3.62
N ILE A 104 5.40 8.79 -3.93
CA ILE A 104 4.96 9.09 -5.31
C ILE A 104 6.15 9.61 -6.12
N LYS A 105 6.96 10.52 -5.56
CA LYS A 105 8.19 10.99 -6.21
C LYS A 105 9.17 9.85 -6.48
N MET A 106 9.43 9.00 -5.49
CA MET A 106 10.25 7.80 -5.65
C MET A 106 9.76 6.91 -6.80
N PHE A 107 8.44 6.71 -6.88
CA PHE A 107 7.84 5.94 -7.96
C PHE A 107 8.10 6.57 -9.33
N ILE A 108 7.89 7.90 -9.48
CA ILE A 108 8.15 8.61 -10.74
C ILE A 108 9.64 8.57 -11.11
N ASP A 109 10.53 8.73 -10.15
CA ASP A 109 11.99 8.63 -10.37
C ASP A 109 12.39 7.23 -10.85
N MET A 110 11.79 6.18 -10.30
CA MET A 110 12.03 4.80 -10.74
C MET A 110 11.46 4.51 -12.13
N CYS A 111 10.33 5.10 -12.51
CA CYS A 111 9.76 4.99 -13.84
C CYS A 111 10.63 5.69 -14.89
N GLY A 112 11.26 6.79 -14.50
CA GLY A 112 11.98 7.69 -15.40
C GLY A 112 11.06 8.45 -16.36
N VAL A 113 11.66 9.31 -17.17
CA VAL A 113 10.98 10.08 -18.21
C VAL A 113 11.54 9.68 -19.58
N SER A 114 10.68 9.24 -20.49
CA SER A 114 11.08 8.86 -21.83
C SER A 114 9.97 9.13 -22.84
N LYS A 115 10.30 9.05 -24.13
CA LYS A 115 9.33 9.07 -25.23
C LYS A 115 8.74 7.68 -25.54
N SER A 116 9.31 6.62 -24.98
CA SER A 116 8.79 5.28 -25.15
C SER A 116 7.54 5.06 -24.29
N GLN A 117 6.47 4.67 -24.92
CA GLN A 117 5.26 4.27 -24.22
C GLN A 117 5.52 2.98 -23.44
N SER A 118 5.40 3.03 -22.12
CA SER A 118 5.59 1.87 -21.25
C SER A 118 4.44 1.72 -20.27
N SER A 119 4.13 0.48 -19.93
CA SER A 119 3.20 0.15 -18.84
C SER A 119 4.00 -0.33 -17.65
N VAL A 120 3.78 0.28 -16.50
CA VAL A 120 4.46 -0.03 -15.25
C VAL A 120 3.52 -0.85 -14.37
N ASP A 121 4.06 -1.88 -13.71
CA ASP A 121 3.29 -2.69 -12.79
C ASP A 121 2.88 -1.85 -11.56
N TYR A 122 1.60 -1.94 -11.19
CA TYR A 122 1.06 -1.28 -10.00
C TYR A 122 1.81 -1.68 -8.72
N ALA A 123 2.33 -2.91 -8.65
CA ALA A 123 3.16 -3.38 -7.55
C ALA A 123 4.40 -2.52 -7.28
N MET A 124 4.93 -1.82 -8.30
CA MET A 124 6.04 -0.87 -8.12
C MET A 124 5.61 0.36 -7.31
N LEU A 125 4.41 0.90 -7.55
CA LEU A 125 3.85 1.99 -6.75
C LEU A 125 3.64 1.55 -5.29
N GLU A 126 3.13 0.33 -5.07
CA GLU A 126 3.00 -0.25 -3.74
C GLU A 126 4.34 -0.50 -3.04
N TYR A 127 5.34 -0.89 -3.79
CA TYR A 127 6.71 -1.02 -3.27
C TYR A 127 7.23 0.32 -2.73
N CYS A 128 7.07 1.41 -3.49
CA CYS A 128 7.54 2.73 -3.08
C CYS A 128 6.88 3.21 -1.77
N ILE A 129 5.58 3.00 -1.59
CA ILE A 129 4.92 3.38 -0.33
C ILE A 129 5.36 2.49 0.82
N ARG A 130 5.57 1.18 0.60
CA ARG A 130 6.09 0.29 1.64
C ARG A 130 7.48 0.72 2.10
N GLU A 131 8.38 1.03 1.18
CA GLU A 131 9.74 1.48 1.52
C GLU A 131 9.73 2.83 2.27
N ASP A 132 8.90 3.78 1.87
CA ASP A 132 8.81 5.06 2.56
C ASP A 132 8.22 4.92 3.98
N LEU A 133 7.15 4.15 4.15
CA LEU A 133 6.52 3.95 5.45
C LEU A 133 7.33 3.04 6.38
N LYS A 134 8.14 2.17 5.82
CA LYS A 134 8.94 1.19 6.56
C LYS A 134 9.82 1.82 7.64
N LEU A 135 10.36 3.01 7.38
CA LEU A 135 11.20 3.75 8.31
C LEU A 135 10.45 4.80 9.13
N LYS A 136 9.28 5.26 8.65
CA LYS A 136 8.60 6.43 9.20
C LYS A 136 7.43 6.11 10.12
N LYS A 137 6.87 4.90 10.03
CA LYS A 137 5.59 4.60 10.69
C LYS A 137 5.68 3.38 11.59
N PRO A 138 4.91 3.37 12.69
CA PRO A 138 4.78 2.17 13.52
C PRO A 138 4.10 1.04 12.72
N ARG A 139 4.56 -0.19 12.97
CA ARG A 139 3.99 -1.40 12.38
C ARG A 139 2.98 -2.01 13.35
N MET A 140 1.73 -2.03 12.93
CA MET A 140 0.64 -2.60 13.71
C MET A 140 0.32 -4.02 13.20
N MET A 141 -0.05 -4.90 14.11
CA MET A 141 -0.73 -6.14 13.75
C MET A 141 -2.17 -5.82 13.36
N ALA A 142 -2.66 -6.40 12.28
CA ALA A 142 -4.05 -6.28 11.84
C ALA A 142 -4.59 -7.67 11.52
N VAL A 143 -5.82 -7.94 11.93
CA VAL A 143 -6.56 -9.17 11.67
C VAL A 143 -7.83 -8.78 10.94
N LEU A 144 -7.91 -9.13 9.64
CA LEU A 144 -9.00 -8.67 8.76
C LEU A 144 -10.16 -9.67 8.69
N ASP A 145 -9.86 -10.97 8.72
CA ASP A 145 -10.85 -12.05 8.78
C ASP A 145 -10.58 -12.89 10.02
N PRO A 146 -11.13 -12.48 11.19
CA PRO A 146 -10.78 -13.07 12.47
C PRO A 146 -11.40 -14.44 12.68
N ILE A 147 -10.59 -15.36 13.22
CA ILE A 147 -11.06 -16.54 13.94
C ILE A 147 -10.53 -16.50 15.36
N LYS A 148 -11.30 -17.05 16.31
CA LYS A 148 -10.90 -17.10 17.71
C LYS A 148 -9.77 -18.10 17.91
N LEU A 149 -8.76 -17.72 18.69
CA LEU A 149 -7.71 -18.58 19.19
C LEU A 149 -7.79 -18.63 20.72
N VAL A 150 -7.92 -19.80 21.29
CA VAL A 150 -7.97 -20.02 22.73
C VAL A 150 -6.70 -20.70 23.18
N ILE A 151 -6.02 -20.11 24.16
CA ILE A 151 -4.82 -20.70 24.78
C ILE A 151 -5.23 -21.44 26.04
N ASP A 152 -5.43 -22.74 25.93
CA ASP A 152 -6.07 -23.58 26.95
C ASP A 152 -5.32 -23.62 28.29
N ASN A 153 -4.00 -23.52 28.27
CA ASN A 153 -3.16 -23.47 29.45
C ASN A 153 -2.80 -22.06 29.94
N TYR A 154 -3.44 -21.02 29.42
CA TYR A 154 -3.29 -19.66 29.92
C TYR A 154 -4.39 -19.34 30.95
N PRO A 155 -4.09 -18.74 32.12
CA PRO A 155 -5.09 -18.45 33.15
C PRO A 155 -6.25 -17.60 32.62
N GLU A 156 -7.50 -17.95 33.00
CA GLU A 156 -8.71 -17.31 32.45
C GLU A 156 -8.83 -15.81 32.72
N ASP A 157 -8.49 -15.41 33.92
CA ASP A 157 -8.66 -14.00 34.38
C ASP A 157 -7.38 -13.17 34.22
N GLN A 158 -6.32 -13.75 33.65
CA GLN A 158 -5.05 -13.05 33.51
C GLN A 158 -5.00 -12.25 32.21
N VAL A 159 -4.64 -10.98 32.34
CA VAL A 159 -4.24 -10.13 31.23
C VAL A 159 -2.83 -9.63 31.48
N GLU A 160 -1.94 -9.96 30.58
CA GLU A 160 -0.55 -9.51 30.58
C GLU A 160 -0.37 -8.40 29.54
N TYR A 161 0.42 -7.37 29.84
CA TYR A 161 0.78 -6.35 28.89
C TYR A 161 2.19 -6.59 28.37
N LEU A 162 2.29 -6.93 27.07
CA LEU A 162 3.56 -7.17 26.40
C LEU A 162 4.13 -5.88 25.81
N ASP A 163 5.42 -5.67 25.99
CA ASP A 163 6.13 -4.58 25.33
C ASP A 163 6.45 -4.98 23.90
N VAL A 164 5.92 -4.22 22.95
CA VAL A 164 6.01 -4.47 21.51
C VAL A 164 6.72 -3.30 20.83
N ILE A 165 7.78 -3.60 20.11
CA ILE A 165 8.52 -2.61 19.32
C ILE A 165 7.62 -2.07 18.22
N ASN A 166 7.50 -0.75 18.14
CA ASN A 166 6.69 -0.09 17.11
C ASN A 166 7.29 -0.24 15.71
N ASN A 167 8.61 -0.22 15.62
CA ASN A 167 9.31 -0.41 14.35
C ASN A 167 10.70 -1.00 14.60
N LEU A 168 10.99 -2.14 13.96
CA LEU A 168 12.28 -2.82 14.09
C LEU A 168 13.46 -2.08 13.43
N GLU A 169 13.17 -1.17 12.51
CA GLU A 169 14.18 -0.44 11.72
C GLU A 169 14.32 1.02 12.17
N ASN A 170 13.45 1.49 13.06
CA ASN A 170 13.49 2.83 13.62
C ASN A 170 13.13 2.80 15.11
N GLU A 171 14.15 2.75 15.94
CA GLU A 171 14.03 2.68 17.40
C GLU A 171 13.42 3.96 18.01
N GLU A 172 13.52 5.11 17.32
CA GLU A 172 12.94 6.38 17.78
C GLU A 172 11.41 6.33 17.90
N LEU A 173 10.76 5.41 17.18
CA LEU A 173 9.33 5.18 17.29
C LEU A 173 8.92 4.48 18.58
N GLY A 174 9.90 4.00 19.36
CA GLY A 174 9.69 3.44 20.69
C GLY A 174 8.90 2.14 20.73
N MET A 175 8.26 1.90 21.84
CA MET A 175 7.50 0.69 22.14
C MET A 175 6.08 1.03 22.55
N ARG A 176 5.18 0.06 22.45
CA ARG A 176 3.82 0.11 22.98
C ARG A 176 3.51 -1.14 23.79
N LYS A 177 2.55 -1.04 24.69
CA LYS A 177 2.02 -2.19 25.43
C LYS A 177 0.77 -2.70 24.74
N ILE A 178 0.74 -4.02 24.49
CA ILE A 178 -0.44 -4.68 23.97
C ILE A 178 -0.92 -5.75 24.95
N PRO A 179 -2.24 -5.88 25.17
CA PRO A 179 -2.78 -6.88 26.07
C PRO A 179 -2.69 -8.27 25.45
N PHE A 180 -2.30 -9.25 26.26
CA PHE A 180 -2.25 -10.66 25.93
C PHE A 180 -3.07 -11.43 26.96
N CYS A 181 -4.00 -12.23 26.51
CA CYS A 181 -4.91 -13.00 27.35
C CYS A 181 -5.19 -14.39 26.74
N ARG A 182 -6.02 -15.18 27.43
CA ARG A 182 -6.39 -16.53 26.98
C ARG A 182 -7.08 -16.54 25.62
N GLU A 183 -7.97 -15.58 25.35
CA GLU A 183 -8.73 -15.46 24.09
C GLU A 183 -8.14 -14.38 23.20
N LEU A 184 -7.67 -14.79 22.03
CA LEU A 184 -7.09 -13.92 21.01
C LEU A 184 -7.81 -14.15 19.69
N TYR A 185 -7.47 -13.34 18.69
CA TYR A 185 -7.95 -13.50 17.32
C TYR A 185 -6.76 -13.50 16.35
N ILE A 186 -6.83 -14.41 15.37
CA ILE A 186 -5.86 -14.54 14.28
C ILE A 186 -6.59 -14.46 12.93
N ASN A 187 -5.87 -14.21 11.86
CA ASN A 187 -6.46 -14.29 10.53
C ASN A 187 -6.83 -15.74 10.20
N ARG A 188 -7.96 -15.93 9.55
CA ARG A 188 -8.43 -17.25 9.10
C ARG A 188 -7.39 -17.95 8.24
N ASP A 189 -6.71 -17.23 7.35
CA ASP A 189 -5.65 -17.77 6.49
C ASP A 189 -4.40 -18.23 7.24
N ASP A 190 -4.26 -17.88 8.53
CA ASP A 190 -3.15 -18.32 9.38
C ASP A 190 -3.40 -19.70 10.01
N PHE A 191 -4.57 -20.31 9.77
CA PHE A 191 -4.89 -21.67 10.21
C PHE A 191 -5.42 -22.51 9.03
N MET A 192 -4.96 -23.76 8.95
CA MET A 192 -5.49 -24.81 8.07
C MET A 192 -5.56 -26.13 8.79
N GLU A 193 -6.67 -26.87 8.59
CA GLU A 193 -6.82 -28.24 9.11
C GLU A 193 -5.86 -29.20 8.40
N GLU A 194 -5.86 -29.15 7.06
CA GLU A 194 -5.01 -29.98 6.19
C GLU A 194 -4.12 -29.07 5.32
N PRO A 195 -2.94 -28.68 5.80
CA PRO A 195 -2.12 -27.72 5.08
C PRO A 195 -1.37 -28.37 3.92
N PRO A 196 -1.12 -27.62 2.83
CA PRO A 196 -0.23 -28.05 1.75
C PRO A 196 1.23 -28.10 2.22
N LYS A 197 2.09 -28.75 1.43
CA LYS A 197 3.55 -28.73 1.66
C LYS A 197 4.05 -27.28 1.68
N LYS A 198 4.95 -26.97 2.62
CA LYS A 198 5.53 -25.61 2.84
C LYS A 198 4.56 -24.57 3.43
N TYR A 199 3.47 -24.99 4.05
CA TYR A 199 2.68 -24.10 4.87
C TYR A 199 3.34 -23.98 6.26
N PHE A 200 3.80 -22.78 6.62
CA PHE A 200 4.54 -22.50 7.85
C PHE A 200 3.71 -21.75 8.90
N ARG A 201 2.40 -21.85 8.82
CA ARG A 201 1.46 -21.24 9.75
C ARG A 201 0.85 -22.31 10.66
N LEU A 202 -0.26 -22.00 11.32
CA LEU A 202 -0.84 -22.85 12.33
C LEU A 202 -1.70 -23.99 11.72
N PHE A 203 -1.49 -25.19 12.20
CA PHE A 203 -2.30 -26.38 11.90
C PHE A 203 -2.18 -27.37 13.05
N PRO A 204 -3.04 -28.41 13.18
CA PRO A 204 -3.00 -29.36 14.28
C PRO A 204 -1.62 -29.98 14.50
N GLY A 205 -1.09 -29.81 15.71
CA GLY A 205 0.23 -30.29 16.10
C GLY A 205 1.41 -29.42 15.73
N ASN A 206 1.19 -28.29 14.97
CA ASN A 206 2.27 -27.37 14.61
C ASN A 206 2.43 -26.25 15.62
N GLU A 207 3.67 -25.80 15.76
CA GLU A 207 4.06 -24.71 16.64
C GLU A 207 4.46 -23.48 15.82
N VAL A 208 3.92 -22.32 16.19
CA VAL A 208 4.25 -21.01 15.60
C VAL A 208 4.53 -19.99 16.69
N ARG A 209 5.16 -18.87 16.34
CA ARG A 209 5.27 -17.70 17.21
C ARG A 209 4.08 -16.77 16.98
N LEU A 210 3.38 -16.43 18.01
CA LEU A 210 2.56 -15.22 18.04
C LEU A 210 3.50 -14.02 18.07
N MET A 211 3.38 -13.13 17.09
CA MET A 211 4.34 -12.04 16.87
C MET A 211 4.58 -11.22 18.14
N GLN A 212 5.85 -11.11 18.52
CA GLN A 212 6.32 -10.43 19.74
C GLN A 212 5.71 -10.96 21.06
N ALA A 213 5.18 -12.18 21.06
CA ALA A 213 4.60 -12.84 22.23
C ALA A 213 5.28 -14.21 22.51
N TYR A 214 4.54 -15.28 22.43
CA TYR A 214 4.96 -16.62 22.81
C TYR A 214 4.90 -17.59 21.61
N PHE A 215 5.51 -18.76 21.78
CA PHE A 215 5.22 -19.91 20.93
C PHE A 215 3.91 -20.56 21.39
N VAL A 216 3.09 -20.91 20.41
CA VAL A 216 1.85 -21.66 20.62
C VAL A 216 1.81 -22.88 19.73
N THR A 217 1.33 -23.99 20.28
CA THR A 217 1.13 -25.25 19.55
C THR A 217 -0.36 -25.53 19.42
N CYS A 218 -0.85 -25.75 18.21
CA CYS A 218 -2.25 -26.08 17.98
C CYS A 218 -2.56 -27.49 18.52
N THR A 219 -3.55 -27.60 19.42
CA THR A 219 -4.02 -28.86 20.03
C THR A 219 -5.34 -29.30 19.40
N GLY A 220 -6.11 -28.45 18.77
CA GLY A 220 -7.38 -28.75 18.16
C GLY A 220 -8.09 -27.54 17.60
N PHE A 221 -9.31 -27.74 17.11
CA PHE A 221 -10.16 -26.71 16.59
C PHE A 221 -11.64 -27.10 16.65
N GLU A 222 -12.53 -26.10 16.55
CA GLU A 222 -13.97 -26.26 16.49
C GLU A 222 -14.52 -25.79 15.16
N LYS A 223 -15.60 -26.43 14.71
CA LYS A 223 -16.34 -26.06 13.50
C LYS A 223 -17.80 -25.74 13.83
N ASP A 224 -18.39 -24.87 13.02
CA ASP A 224 -19.83 -24.66 13.02
C ASP A 224 -20.58 -25.78 12.25
N GLU A 225 -21.92 -25.67 12.18
CA GLU A 225 -22.77 -26.63 11.46
C GLU A 225 -22.49 -26.68 9.95
N ASP A 226 -21.93 -25.61 9.40
CA ASP A 226 -21.55 -25.49 7.99
C ASP A 226 -20.13 -25.98 7.70
N GLY A 227 -19.41 -26.43 8.75
CA GLY A 227 -18.03 -26.92 8.65
C GLY A 227 -16.94 -25.85 8.64
N ASN A 228 -17.29 -24.58 8.90
CA ASN A 228 -16.29 -23.51 9.00
C ASN A 228 -15.59 -23.54 10.34
N ILE A 229 -14.28 -23.29 10.35
CA ILE A 229 -13.49 -23.16 11.56
C ILE A 229 -13.91 -21.91 12.33
N THR A 230 -14.30 -22.07 13.59
CA THR A 230 -14.75 -20.99 14.48
C THR A 230 -13.79 -20.70 15.61
N VAL A 231 -13.15 -21.76 16.16
CA VAL A 231 -12.19 -21.65 17.26
C VAL A 231 -10.99 -22.54 16.97
N VAL A 232 -9.80 -22.04 17.27
CA VAL A 232 -8.55 -22.79 17.26
C VAL A 232 -8.04 -22.88 18.68
N HIS A 233 -7.75 -24.11 19.16
CA HIS A 233 -7.21 -24.38 20.49
C HIS A 233 -5.70 -24.54 20.43
N CYS A 234 -5.00 -23.88 21.33
CA CYS A 234 -3.55 -23.96 21.46
C CYS A 234 -3.10 -24.07 22.91
N THR A 235 -1.89 -24.54 23.08
CA THR A 235 -1.13 -24.37 24.34
C THR A 235 0.05 -23.45 24.08
N TYR A 236 0.41 -22.57 25.03
CA TYR A 236 1.59 -21.73 24.94
C TYR A 236 2.73 -22.25 25.81
N ASP A 237 3.95 -21.88 25.44
CA ASP A 237 5.15 -22.16 26.23
C ASP A 237 5.62 -20.87 26.91
N PRO A 238 5.47 -20.73 28.25
CA PRO A 238 5.83 -19.55 29.01
C PRO A 238 7.32 -19.14 28.87
N GLN A 239 8.21 -20.08 28.60
CA GLN A 239 9.65 -19.83 28.48
C GLN A 239 10.01 -19.07 27.19
N THR A 240 9.12 -19.11 26.20
CA THR A 240 9.36 -18.56 24.85
C THR A 240 8.98 -17.10 24.68
N LYS A 241 8.69 -16.40 25.80
CA LYS A 241 8.34 -14.96 25.76
C LYS A 241 9.35 -14.19 24.94
N SER A 242 8.86 -13.36 24.02
CA SER A 242 9.73 -12.49 23.22
C SER A 242 10.55 -11.56 24.14
N GLY A 243 11.86 -11.47 23.86
CA GLY A 243 12.77 -10.69 24.71
C GLY A 243 13.31 -11.43 25.94
N SER A 244 12.88 -12.68 26.23
CA SER A 244 13.38 -13.46 27.37
C SER A 244 14.78 -14.06 27.17
N GLY A 245 15.34 -13.96 25.95
CA GLY A 245 16.61 -14.62 25.61
C GLY A 245 16.49 -16.12 25.33
N PHE A 246 15.27 -16.65 25.17
CA PHE A 246 15.06 -18.08 24.87
C PHE A 246 15.70 -18.49 23.53
N THR A 247 16.52 -19.54 23.58
CA THR A 247 17.27 -20.07 22.40
C THR A 247 17.07 -21.58 22.21
N GLY A 248 16.23 -22.23 23.00
CA GLY A 248 16.07 -23.68 23.04
C GLY A 248 15.60 -24.32 21.73
N ARG A 249 14.77 -23.62 20.96
CA ARG A 249 14.29 -24.06 19.65
C ARG A 249 13.85 -22.88 18.80
N LYS A 250 13.69 -23.11 17.50
CA LYS A 250 13.18 -22.11 16.53
C LYS A 250 11.91 -22.64 15.89
N VAL A 251 10.95 -21.76 15.65
CA VAL A 251 9.76 -22.03 14.83
C VAL A 251 9.91 -21.39 13.47
N LYS A 252 9.28 -21.97 12.45
CA LYS A 252 9.33 -21.46 11.07
C LYS A 252 8.33 -20.35 10.79
N GLY A 253 7.20 -20.35 11.52
CA GLY A 253 6.09 -19.44 11.31
C GLY A 253 5.95 -18.40 12.42
N THR A 254 5.63 -17.19 12.04
CA THR A 254 5.19 -16.12 12.94
C THR A 254 3.90 -15.55 12.37
N ILE A 255 2.86 -15.46 13.20
CA ILE A 255 1.55 -14.97 12.79
C ILE A 255 1.13 -13.73 13.60
N HIS A 256 0.29 -12.89 13.00
CA HIS A 256 -0.34 -11.77 13.67
C HIS A 256 -1.46 -12.25 14.60
N TRP A 257 -1.70 -11.46 15.62
CA TRP A 257 -2.77 -11.69 16.58
C TRP A 257 -3.23 -10.36 17.18
N VAL A 258 -4.46 -10.32 17.63
CA VAL A 258 -5.01 -9.22 18.41
C VAL A 258 -5.83 -9.77 19.57
N ASP A 259 -5.95 -9.00 20.64
CA ASP A 259 -6.84 -9.35 21.74
C ASP A 259 -8.28 -8.90 21.44
N ARG A 260 -9.21 -9.23 22.35
CA ARG A 260 -10.63 -8.91 22.20
C ARG A 260 -10.94 -7.40 22.20
N LYS A 261 -10.04 -6.56 22.69
CA LYS A 261 -10.27 -5.12 22.92
C LYS A 261 -9.47 -4.24 21.96
N SER A 262 -8.60 -4.80 21.19
CA SER A 262 -7.75 -4.08 20.22
C SER A 262 -8.49 -3.71 18.95
#